data_7d1969e42bbb4977b79e99e7d82d5d45
#
_entry.id   7d1969e42bbb4977b79e99e7d82d5d45
#
_cell.length_a   1.000
_cell.length_b   1.000
_cell.length_c   1.000
_cell.angle_alpha   90.00
_cell.angle_beta   90.00
_cell.angle_gamma   90.00
#
_symmetry.space_group_name_H-M   'P 1'
#
loop_
_entity.id
_entity.type
_entity.pdbx_description
1 polymer ?
#
loop_
_entity_poly.entity_id
_entity_poly.type
_entity_poly.pdbx_seq_one_letter_code
_entity_poly.pdbx_strand_id
1 'polypeptide(L)'
;MRCLLDSRFRGNDTVETGLTTICDLKPRFQALLRPVAAWLARAGVSANAVTVAALLLSLAHGAWIALMPGSPWPLLLLPVTLFVRMALNAIDGIMAKEHGQASASGAVLKELSDVIADAALYLPFALIAGLDARPIVLVVTVSLIAEMAGALGPMLGVPRNYAGPLGKSDRAFAFGLLAVLIGARLTPGLWSDLYLWDLLVLAIVTVINRARHIIAEAGQRAP
;
A
#
# COMPACT_ATOMS: atom_id res chain seq x y z
N MET A 1 -14.01 9.76 -3.00
CA MET A 1 -14.31 10.54 -4.15
C MET A 1 -14.25 9.63 -5.35
N ARG A 2 -14.97 9.87 -6.46
CA ARG A 2 -15.42 8.88 -7.45
C ARG A 2 -14.31 8.40 -8.41
N CYS A 3 -13.47 7.46 -8.03
CA CYS A 3 -12.54 6.78 -8.96
C CYS A 3 -12.80 5.27 -9.10
N LEU A 4 -13.97 4.77 -8.65
CA LEU A 4 -14.32 3.34 -8.58
C LEU A 4 -15.56 2.95 -9.40
N LEU A 5 -16.10 3.82 -10.22
CA LEU A 5 -17.32 3.52 -10.99
C LEU A 5 -17.19 4.03 -12.42
N ASP A 6 -16.26 3.51 -13.23
CA ASP A 6 -16.58 3.42 -14.66
C ASP A 6 -15.57 2.56 -15.44
N SER A 7 -15.87 1.28 -15.53
CA SER A 7 -15.34 0.42 -16.59
C SER A 7 -16.35 0.31 -17.77
N ARG A 8 -17.33 1.20 -17.88
CA ARG A 8 -18.34 1.23 -18.94
C ARG A 8 -18.59 2.61 -19.50
N PHE A 9 -17.56 3.26 -20.06
CA PHE A 9 -17.81 4.31 -21.05
C PHE A 9 -16.83 4.19 -22.21
N ARG A 10 -17.36 3.69 -23.30
CA ARG A 10 -16.80 3.71 -24.64
C ARG A 10 -17.38 4.95 -25.32
N GLY A 11 -16.50 5.88 -25.67
CA GLY A 11 -16.77 6.89 -26.71
C GLY A 11 -17.45 8.16 -26.23
N ASN A 12 -16.69 9.22 -25.98
CA ASN A 12 -16.76 10.46 -26.74
C ASN A 12 -15.60 11.38 -26.30
N ASP A 13 -14.79 11.79 -27.28
CA ASP A 13 -13.75 12.78 -27.10
C ASP A 13 -14.39 14.15 -26.85
N THR A 14 -14.30 14.65 -25.62
CA THR A 14 -14.35 16.09 -25.37
C THR A 14 -13.11 16.47 -24.60
N VAL A 15 -12.31 17.32 -25.22
CA VAL A 15 -11.13 17.99 -24.67
C VAL A 15 -11.55 18.72 -23.42
N GLU A 16 -11.27 18.17 -22.24
CA GLU A 16 -11.32 18.91 -20.98
C GLU A 16 -9.88 19.21 -20.53
N THR A 17 -9.61 20.48 -20.55
CA THR A 17 -8.39 21.13 -20.09
C THR A 17 -8.13 20.84 -18.61
N GLY A 18 -7.10 20.06 -18.34
CA GLY A 18 -6.09 20.32 -17.35
C GLY A 18 -6.42 20.34 -15.88
N LEU A 19 -6.59 19.20 -15.25
CA LEU A 19 -6.05 18.89 -13.93
C LEU A 19 -5.73 17.39 -13.95
N THR A 20 -4.47 17.06 -14.07
CA THR A 20 -4.01 15.66 -13.97
C THR A 20 -4.38 15.12 -12.59
N THR A 21 -5.46 14.36 -12.53
CA THR A 21 -5.96 13.74 -11.32
C THR A 21 -4.97 12.62 -10.90
N ILE A 22 -4.82 12.38 -9.61
CA ILE A 22 -4.00 11.28 -9.05
C ILE A 22 -4.35 9.94 -9.72
N CYS A 23 -5.56 9.78 -10.25
CA CYS A 23 -6.00 8.63 -11.03
C CYS A 23 -5.26 8.46 -12.36
N ASP A 24 -4.80 9.56 -12.99
CA ASP A 24 -4.04 9.53 -14.25
C ASP A 24 -2.55 9.21 -14.01
N LEU A 25 -2.08 9.41 -12.78
CA LEU A 25 -0.69 9.16 -12.42
C LEU A 25 -0.38 7.65 -12.39
N LYS A 26 -1.31 6.83 -11.93
CA LYS A 26 -1.12 5.37 -11.84
C LYS A 26 -0.92 4.71 -13.20
N PRO A 27 -1.74 4.94 -14.24
CA PRO A 27 -1.50 4.41 -15.58
C PRO A 27 -0.18 4.89 -16.19
N ARG A 28 0.17 6.17 -16.02
CA ARG A 28 1.44 6.73 -16.51
C ARG A 28 2.64 6.09 -15.81
N PHE A 29 2.58 5.91 -14.50
CA PHE A 29 3.62 5.23 -13.74
C PHE A 29 3.78 3.77 -14.18
N GLN A 30 2.68 3.05 -14.40
CA GLN A 30 2.73 1.69 -14.94
C GLN A 30 3.29 1.65 -16.36
N ALA A 31 2.94 2.60 -17.22
CA ALA A 31 3.49 2.70 -18.57
C ALA A 31 5.02 2.87 -18.57
N LEU A 32 5.55 3.68 -17.64
CA LEU A 32 6.98 3.86 -17.44
C LEU A 32 7.69 2.57 -17.00
N LEU A 33 7.00 1.73 -16.20
CA LEU A 33 7.58 0.47 -15.68
C LEU A 33 7.42 -0.72 -16.63
N ARG A 34 6.55 -0.66 -17.64
CA ARG A 34 6.38 -1.75 -18.64
C ARG A 34 7.66 -2.20 -19.33
N PRO A 35 8.57 -1.30 -19.79
CA PRO A 35 9.83 -1.73 -20.40
C PRO A 35 10.70 -2.54 -19.42
N VAL A 36 10.73 -2.14 -18.14
CA VAL A 36 11.48 -2.85 -17.10
C VAL A 36 10.86 -4.23 -16.84
N ALA A 37 9.53 -4.30 -16.71
CA ALA A 37 8.81 -5.56 -16.53
C ALA A 37 9.05 -6.52 -17.73
N ALA A 38 8.99 -6.02 -18.96
CA ALA A 38 9.26 -6.79 -20.16
C ALA A 38 10.72 -7.27 -20.24
N TRP A 39 11.67 -6.45 -19.81
CA TRP A 39 13.08 -6.84 -19.73
C TRP A 39 13.30 -7.95 -18.70
N LEU A 40 12.74 -7.81 -17.50
CA LEU A 40 12.81 -8.84 -16.45
C LEU A 40 12.18 -10.15 -16.89
N ALA A 41 11.00 -10.10 -17.52
CA ALA A 41 10.32 -11.29 -18.03
C ALA A 41 11.17 -12.01 -19.11
N ARG A 42 11.80 -11.27 -20.03
CA ARG A 42 12.72 -11.84 -21.02
C ARG A 42 13.99 -12.41 -20.40
N ALA A 43 14.46 -11.84 -19.31
CA ALA A 43 15.61 -12.36 -18.56
C ALA A 43 15.24 -13.62 -17.71
N GLY A 44 14.00 -14.11 -17.78
CA GLY A 44 13.55 -15.30 -17.03
C GLY A 44 13.20 -15.05 -15.59
N VAL A 45 13.11 -13.78 -15.15
CA VAL A 45 12.67 -13.43 -13.79
C VAL A 45 11.18 -13.68 -13.68
N SER A 46 10.74 -14.31 -12.58
CA SER A 46 9.32 -14.52 -12.31
C SER A 46 8.70 -13.34 -11.54
N ALA A 47 7.40 -13.11 -11.74
CA ALA A 47 6.63 -12.12 -10.97
C ALA A 47 6.75 -12.39 -9.45
N ASN A 48 6.74 -13.66 -9.04
CA ASN A 48 6.92 -14.06 -7.65
C ASN A 48 8.30 -13.66 -7.08
N ALA A 49 9.36 -13.74 -7.89
CA ALA A 49 10.70 -13.30 -7.48
C ALA A 49 10.73 -11.80 -7.20
N VAL A 50 10.04 -10.99 -8.01
CA VAL A 50 9.91 -9.54 -7.79
C VAL A 50 9.11 -9.24 -6.52
N THR A 51 8.03 -9.98 -6.27
CA THR A 51 7.24 -9.87 -5.02
C THR A 51 8.12 -10.19 -3.80
N VAL A 52 8.90 -11.27 -3.85
CA VAL A 52 9.83 -11.65 -2.77
C VAL A 52 10.92 -10.59 -2.58
N ALA A 53 11.46 -10.03 -3.66
CA ALA A 53 12.45 -8.93 -3.57
C ALA A 53 11.86 -7.70 -2.87
N ALA A 54 10.61 -7.32 -3.18
CA ALA A 54 9.91 -6.22 -2.50
C ALA A 54 9.69 -6.51 -1.01
N LEU A 55 9.37 -7.77 -0.66
CA LEU A 55 9.24 -8.20 0.73
C LEU A 55 10.59 -8.13 1.46
N LEU A 56 11.65 -8.69 0.90
CA LEU A 56 12.99 -8.68 1.51
C LEU A 56 13.52 -7.26 1.69
N LEU A 57 13.31 -6.38 0.73
CA LEU A 57 13.62 -4.95 0.86
C LEU A 57 12.90 -4.34 2.07
N SER A 58 11.62 -4.65 2.24
CA SER A 58 10.80 -4.13 3.35
C SER A 58 11.26 -4.68 4.70
N LEU A 59 11.55 -5.99 4.78
CA LEU A 59 12.07 -6.63 5.98
C LEU A 59 13.44 -6.06 6.37
N ALA A 60 14.35 -5.91 5.41
CA ALA A 60 15.69 -5.37 5.66
C ALA A 60 15.61 -3.92 6.16
N HIS A 61 14.76 -3.11 5.54
CA HIS A 61 14.61 -1.71 5.96
C HIS A 61 13.94 -1.59 7.33
N GLY A 62 12.88 -2.36 7.59
CA GLY A 62 12.23 -2.41 8.89
C GLY A 62 13.16 -2.90 10.01
N ALA A 63 13.98 -3.92 9.72
CA ALA A 63 15.02 -4.36 10.62
C ALA A 63 16.06 -3.25 10.89
N TRP A 64 16.42 -2.47 9.87
CA TRP A 64 17.32 -1.33 10.04
C TRP A 64 16.74 -0.28 11.01
N ILE A 65 15.46 0.09 10.87
CA ILE A 65 14.80 0.98 11.83
C ILE A 65 14.81 0.37 13.24
N ALA A 66 14.47 -0.93 13.36
CA ALA A 66 14.37 -1.61 14.65
C ALA A 66 15.73 -1.72 15.38
N LEU A 67 16.81 -1.97 14.64
CA LEU A 67 18.15 -2.11 15.20
C LEU A 67 18.82 -0.78 15.50
N MET A 68 18.40 0.30 14.84
CA MET A 68 18.97 1.63 14.99
C MET A 68 17.89 2.72 15.14
N PRO A 69 17.00 2.62 16.15
CA PRO A 69 15.84 3.50 16.29
C PRO A 69 16.22 4.97 16.57
N GLY A 70 17.43 5.23 17.06
CA GLY A 70 17.96 6.60 17.29
C GLY A 70 18.66 7.20 16.07
N SER A 71 18.86 6.43 14.99
CA SER A 71 19.54 6.93 13.79
C SER A 71 18.53 7.64 12.86
N PRO A 72 18.87 8.83 12.32
CA PRO A 72 17.98 9.50 11.36
C PRO A 72 17.97 8.84 9.98
N TRP A 73 19.04 8.12 9.61
CA TRP A 73 19.23 7.64 8.25
C TRP A 73 18.16 6.63 7.79
N PRO A 74 17.79 5.60 8.58
CA PRO A 74 16.73 4.68 8.14
C PRO A 74 15.39 5.41 7.98
N LEU A 75 15.12 6.44 8.78
CA LEU A 75 13.91 7.23 8.67
C LEU A 75 13.90 8.12 7.43
N LEU A 76 15.00 8.82 7.14
CA LEU A 76 15.12 9.68 5.95
C LEU A 76 15.11 8.88 4.64
N LEU A 77 15.59 7.64 4.65
CA LEU A 77 15.60 6.76 3.47
C LEU A 77 14.31 5.94 3.32
N LEU A 78 13.43 5.93 4.31
CA LEU A 78 12.16 5.20 4.22
C LEU A 78 11.30 5.60 3.01
N PRO A 79 11.11 6.89 2.66
CA PRO A 79 10.34 7.27 1.47
C PRO A 79 10.90 6.66 0.17
N VAL A 80 12.23 6.58 0.05
CA VAL A 80 12.88 5.96 -1.11
C VAL A 80 12.56 4.46 -1.15
N THR A 81 12.66 3.77 -0.02
CA THR A 81 12.31 2.36 0.09
C THR A 81 10.83 2.11 -0.25
N LEU A 82 9.93 2.96 0.25
CA LEU A 82 8.49 2.87 -0.06
C LEU A 82 8.23 3.09 -1.55
N PHE A 83 8.94 4.03 -2.18
CA PHE A 83 8.82 4.27 -3.62
C PHE A 83 9.33 3.08 -4.44
N VAL A 84 10.51 2.54 -4.11
CA VAL A 84 11.07 1.34 -4.78
C VAL A 84 10.13 0.15 -4.60
N ARG A 85 9.62 -0.07 -3.39
CA ARG A 85 8.63 -1.12 -3.12
C ARG A 85 7.36 -0.94 -3.96
N MET A 86 6.86 0.30 -4.10
CA MET A 86 5.71 0.60 -4.95
C MET A 86 6.00 0.26 -6.42
N ALA A 87 7.20 0.57 -6.91
CA ALA A 87 7.61 0.23 -8.28
C ALA A 87 7.71 -1.29 -8.47
N LEU A 88 8.33 -2.02 -7.55
CA LEU A 88 8.40 -3.49 -7.60
C LEU A 88 7.01 -4.13 -7.57
N ASN A 89 6.11 -3.61 -6.75
CA ASN A 89 4.71 -4.04 -6.68
C ASN A 89 3.89 -3.74 -7.95
N ALA A 90 4.25 -2.71 -8.70
CA ALA A 90 3.65 -2.44 -10.00
C ALA A 90 4.24 -3.37 -11.08
N ILE A 91 5.55 -3.63 -11.03
CA ILE A 91 6.26 -4.53 -11.96
C ILE A 91 5.72 -5.96 -11.83
N ASP A 92 5.62 -6.52 -10.61
CA ASP A 92 5.09 -7.87 -10.41
C ASP A 92 3.66 -8.01 -10.95
N GLY A 93 2.82 -6.98 -10.74
CA GLY A 93 1.46 -6.94 -11.28
C GLY A 93 1.40 -6.88 -12.81
N ILE A 94 2.30 -6.12 -13.46
CA ILE A 94 2.44 -6.07 -14.92
C ILE A 94 2.90 -7.44 -15.46
N MET A 95 3.93 -8.03 -14.83
CA MET A 95 4.46 -9.35 -15.24
C MET A 95 3.41 -10.44 -15.12
N ALA A 96 2.64 -10.44 -14.02
CA ALA A 96 1.56 -11.40 -13.84
C ALA A 96 0.47 -11.27 -14.92
N LYS A 97 0.04 -10.04 -15.24
CA LYS A 97 -1.10 -9.79 -16.13
C LYS A 97 -0.73 -9.77 -17.61
N GLU A 98 0.38 -9.12 -17.96
CA GLU A 98 0.76 -8.85 -19.35
C GLU A 98 1.74 -9.90 -19.92
N HIS A 99 2.45 -10.65 -19.07
CA HIS A 99 3.42 -11.69 -19.47
C HIS A 99 3.00 -13.11 -19.09
N GLY A 100 1.71 -13.33 -18.77
CA GLY A 100 1.16 -14.67 -18.53
C GLY A 100 1.69 -15.37 -17.27
N GLN A 101 2.25 -14.64 -16.31
CA GLN A 101 2.84 -15.20 -15.10
C GLN A 101 1.85 -15.23 -13.91
N ALA A 102 0.56 -15.02 -14.14
CA ALA A 102 -0.46 -15.10 -13.11
C ALA A 102 -0.61 -16.55 -12.60
N SER A 103 -0.60 -16.72 -11.28
CA SER A 103 -0.81 -18.00 -10.62
C SER A 103 -1.54 -17.84 -9.30
N ALA A 104 -2.25 -18.89 -8.84
CA ALA A 104 -2.92 -18.88 -7.56
C ALA A 104 -1.93 -18.71 -6.40
N SER A 105 -0.78 -19.39 -6.46
CA SER A 105 0.30 -19.25 -5.48
C SER A 105 0.88 -17.83 -5.47
N GLY A 106 1.03 -17.19 -6.65
CA GLY A 106 1.49 -15.81 -6.76
C GLY A 106 0.50 -14.81 -6.15
N ALA A 107 -0.80 -15.03 -6.32
CA ALA A 107 -1.82 -14.20 -5.70
C ALA A 107 -1.77 -14.27 -4.16
N VAL A 108 -1.67 -15.49 -3.60
CA VAL A 108 -1.52 -15.69 -2.15
C VAL A 108 -0.21 -15.08 -1.63
N LEU A 109 0.91 -15.33 -2.33
CA LEU A 109 2.21 -14.76 -1.99
C LEU A 109 2.15 -13.23 -1.94
N LYS A 110 1.50 -12.62 -2.94
CA LYS A 110 1.35 -11.16 -3.02
C LYS A 110 0.60 -10.59 -1.83
N GLU A 111 -0.55 -11.19 -1.49
CA GLU A 111 -1.36 -10.74 -0.35
C GLU A 111 -0.61 -10.84 0.98
N LEU A 112 0.02 -11.99 1.24
CA LEU A 112 0.80 -12.21 2.46
C LEU A 112 2.03 -11.28 2.52
N SER A 113 2.76 -11.15 1.41
CA SER A 113 3.93 -10.27 1.34
C SER A 113 3.58 -8.82 1.61
N ASP A 114 2.44 -8.34 1.11
CA ASP A 114 2.01 -6.97 1.32
C ASP A 114 1.70 -6.68 2.79
N VAL A 115 1.02 -7.62 3.47
CA VAL A 115 0.68 -7.53 4.90
C VAL A 115 1.94 -7.58 5.76
N ILE A 116 2.83 -8.55 5.51
CA ILE A 116 4.09 -8.71 6.25
C ILE A 116 5.00 -7.50 6.06
N ALA A 117 5.13 -7.00 4.83
CA ALA A 117 5.97 -5.86 4.52
C ALA A 117 5.47 -4.56 5.18
N ASP A 118 4.16 -4.33 5.24
CA ASP A 118 3.59 -3.18 5.94
C ASP A 118 3.86 -3.27 7.45
N ALA A 119 3.66 -4.44 8.06
CA ALA A 119 3.97 -4.66 9.46
C ALA A 119 5.47 -4.44 9.75
N ALA A 120 6.35 -5.00 8.91
CA ALA A 120 7.80 -4.89 9.07
C ALA A 120 8.31 -3.44 8.97
N LEU A 121 7.72 -2.63 8.09
CA LEU A 121 8.14 -1.24 7.89
C LEU A 121 7.60 -0.29 8.97
N TYR A 122 6.38 -0.53 9.50
CA TYR A 122 5.74 0.45 10.35
C TYR A 122 5.77 0.11 11.84
N LEU A 123 5.76 -1.18 12.24
CA LEU A 123 5.88 -1.55 13.66
C LEU A 123 7.16 -1.04 14.33
N PRO A 124 8.34 -1.01 13.66
CA PRO A 124 9.56 -0.50 14.30
C PRO A 124 9.49 0.95 14.76
N PHE A 125 8.55 1.76 14.26
CA PHE A 125 8.34 3.12 14.78
C PHE A 125 7.97 3.12 16.27
N ALA A 126 7.38 2.05 16.79
CA ALA A 126 7.09 1.89 18.21
C ALA A 126 8.34 1.83 19.10
N LEU A 127 9.52 1.64 18.51
CA LEU A 127 10.81 1.61 19.21
C LEU A 127 11.51 2.97 19.23
N ILE A 128 10.97 3.96 18.51
CA ILE A 128 11.56 5.30 18.41
C ILE A 128 11.26 6.07 19.69
N ALA A 129 12.30 6.56 20.36
CA ALA A 129 12.17 7.33 21.58
C ALA A 129 11.30 8.58 21.38
N GLY A 130 10.35 8.80 22.27
CA GLY A 130 9.43 9.94 22.25
C GLY A 130 8.14 9.71 21.45
N LEU A 131 8.00 8.62 20.70
CA LEU A 131 6.73 8.21 20.11
C LEU A 131 5.94 7.30 21.07
N ASP A 132 4.61 7.50 21.11
CA ASP A 132 3.72 6.55 21.80
C ASP A 132 3.57 5.28 20.93
N ALA A 133 4.04 4.14 21.47
CA ALA A 133 3.96 2.86 20.80
C ALA A 133 2.52 2.36 20.60
N ARG A 134 1.58 2.76 21.48
CA ARG A 134 0.19 2.27 21.46
C ARG A 134 -0.54 2.60 20.16
N PRO A 135 -0.65 3.87 19.73
CA PRO A 135 -1.32 4.19 18.48
C PRO A 135 -0.61 3.58 17.26
N ILE A 136 0.71 3.45 17.27
CA ILE A 136 1.46 2.82 16.17
C ILE A 136 1.04 1.36 16.00
N VAL A 137 1.08 0.57 17.08
CA VAL A 137 0.68 -0.84 17.06
C VAL A 137 -0.78 -0.99 16.63
N LEU A 138 -1.66 -0.13 17.16
CA LEU A 138 -3.08 -0.13 16.81
C LEU A 138 -3.32 0.23 15.33
N VAL A 139 -2.68 1.29 14.81
CA VAL A 139 -2.79 1.67 13.39
C VAL A 139 -2.34 0.54 12.49
N VAL A 140 -1.20 -0.09 12.78
CA VAL A 140 -0.71 -1.20 11.97
C VAL A 140 -1.69 -2.37 12.05
N THR A 141 -2.10 -2.80 13.24
CA THR A 141 -3.03 -3.92 13.42
C THR A 141 -4.36 -3.69 12.69
N VAL A 142 -4.98 -2.51 12.88
CA VAL A 142 -6.24 -2.17 12.20
C VAL A 142 -6.05 -2.09 10.69
N SER A 143 -4.88 -1.63 10.22
CA SER A 143 -4.55 -1.61 8.80
C SER A 143 -4.45 -3.02 8.19
N LEU A 144 -3.89 -4.00 8.92
CA LEU A 144 -3.87 -5.41 8.49
C LEU A 144 -5.29 -5.97 8.40
N ILE A 145 -6.15 -5.64 9.39
CA ILE A 145 -7.57 -6.00 9.35
C ILE A 145 -8.26 -5.34 8.14
N ALA A 146 -7.92 -4.10 7.80
CA ALA A 146 -8.46 -3.42 6.62
C ALA A 146 -8.06 -4.13 5.30
N GLU A 147 -6.81 -4.60 5.18
CA GLU A 147 -6.40 -5.40 4.01
C GLU A 147 -7.17 -6.73 3.94
N MET A 148 -7.29 -7.42 5.08
CA MET A 148 -8.09 -8.65 5.15
C MET A 148 -9.55 -8.38 4.76
N ALA A 149 -10.18 -7.34 5.31
CA ALA A 149 -11.55 -6.96 4.96
C ALA A 149 -11.70 -6.74 3.44
N GLY A 150 -10.75 -6.04 2.81
CA GLY A 150 -10.77 -5.84 1.36
C GLY A 150 -10.61 -7.14 0.55
N ALA A 151 -9.84 -8.10 1.06
CA ALA A 151 -9.60 -9.40 0.43
C ALA A 151 -10.77 -10.39 0.57
N LEU A 152 -11.73 -10.14 1.45
CA LEU A 152 -12.92 -10.99 1.59
C LEU A 152 -13.92 -10.85 0.43
N GLY A 153 -13.88 -9.76 -0.34
CA GLY A 153 -14.79 -9.54 -1.47
C GLY A 153 -14.91 -10.72 -2.42
N PRO A 154 -13.80 -11.25 -2.97
CA PRO A 154 -13.81 -12.41 -3.87
C PRO A 154 -14.48 -13.66 -3.30
N MET A 155 -14.43 -13.88 -1.99
CA MET A 155 -15.09 -15.01 -1.32
C MET A 155 -16.62 -14.90 -1.38
N LEU A 156 -17.14 -13.68 -1.53
CA LEU A 156 -18.56 -13.37 -1.66
C LEU A 156 -18.96 -13.09 -3.11
N GLY A 157 -18.10 -13.40 -4.09
CA GLY A 157 -18.35 -13.20 -5.51
C GLY A 157 -18.30 -11.73 -5.96
N VAL A 158 -17.76 -10.84 -5.14
CA VAL A 158 -17.56 -9.42 -5.48
C VAL A 158 -16.07 -9.08 -5.63
N PRO A 159 -15.70 -8.04 -6.39
CA PRO A 159 -14.29 -7.66 -6.54
C PRO A 159 -13.65 -7.29 -5.20
N ARG A 160 -12.31 -7.44 -5.12
CA ARG A 160 -11.54 -6.91 -3.99
C ARG A 160 -11.80 -5.41 -3.81
N ASN A 161 -12.08 -5.01 -2.58
CA ASN A 161 -12.39 -3.63 -2.25
C ASN A 161 -11.16 -2.89 -1.70
N TYR A 162 -10.92 -1.68 -2.23
CA TYR A 162 -9.82 -0.79 -1.82
C TYR A 162 -10.34 0.53 -1.23
N ALA A 163 -11.65 0.66 -1.00
CA ALA A 163 -12.23 1.89 -0.48
C ALA A 163 -11.73 2.21 0.93
N GLY A 164 -11.65 3.51 1.21
CA GLY A 164 -11.34 4.03 2.54
C GLY A 164 -10.29 5.14 2.52
N PRO A 165 -10.25 5.97 3.57
CA PRO A 165 -9.36 7.12 3.63
C PRO A 165 -7.90 6.77 3.96
N LEU A 166 -7.61 5.56 4.47
CA LEU A 166 -6.26 5.11 4.78
C LEU A 166 -5.95 3.79 4.07
N GLY A 167 -5.92 3.82 2.74
CA GLY A 167 -5.47 2.71 1.92
C GLY A 167 -3.95 2.50 2.00
N LYS A 168 -3.43 1.49 1.28
CA LYS A 168 -2.01 1.13 1.29
C LYS A 168 -1.09 2.30 0.91
N SER A 169 -1.46 3.08 -0.12
CA SER A 169 -0.68 4.24 -0.57
C SER A 169 -0.71 5.38 0.43
N ASP A 170 -1.88 5.59 1.07
CA ASP A 170 -2.06 6.65 2.06
C ASP A 170 -1.25 6.35 3.33
N ARG A 171 -1.20 5.07 3.77
CA ARG A 171 -0.32 4.63 4.85
C ARG A 171 1.15 4.83 4.52
N ALA A 172 1.56 4.46 3.30
CA ALA A 172 2.94 4.65 2.87
C ALA A 172 3.34 6.14 2.89
N PHE A 173 2.45 7.01 2.42
CA PHE A 173 2.66 8.45 2.50
C PHE A 173 2.71 8.94 3.95
N ALA A 174 1.76 8.53 4.79
CA ALA A 174 1.66 8.97 6.17
C ALA A 174 2.89 8.56 7.00
N PHE A 175 3.29 7.29 6.96
CA PHE A 175 4.49 6.83 7.67
C PHE A 175 5.78 7.36 7.03
N GLY A 176 5.81 7.55 5.71
CA GLY A 176 6.93 8.21 5.01
C GLY A 176 7.10 9.66 5.47
N LEU A 177 6.01 10.42 5.58
CA LEU A 177 6.04 11.79 6.10
C LEU A 177 6.50 11.83 7.55
N LEU A 178 5.93 11.00 8.42
CA LEU A 178 6.34 10.88 9.82
C LEU A 178 7.83 10.57 9.94
N ALA A 179 8.33 9.64 9.13
CA ALA A 179 9.74 9.28 9.09
C ALA A 179 10.64 10.46 8.71
N VAL A 180 10.26 11.23 7.67
CA VAL A 180 11.03 12.42 7.26
C VAL A 180 11.05 13.46 8.36
N LEU A 181 9.91 13.74 9.00
CA LEU A 181 9.84 14.75 10.06
C LEU A 181 10.74 14.36 11.26
N ILE A 182 10.67 13.12 11.71
CA ILE A 182 11.50 12.64 12.83
C ILE A 182 12.98 12.53 12.40
N GLY A 183 13.26 12.03 11.21
CA GLY A 183 14.60 11.93 10.64
C GLY A 183 15.25 13.31 10.46
N ALA A 184 14.47 14.34 10.15
CA ALA A 184 14.88 15.73 10.10
C ALA A 184 15.06 16.38 11.50
N ARG A 185 15.00 15.57 12.57
CA ARG A 185 15.20 15.99 13.96
C ARG A 185 14.03 16.81 14.55
N LEU A 186 12.83 16.74 13.97
CA LEU A 186 11.65 17.26 14.64
C LEU A 186 11.34 16.35 15.83
N THR A 187 11.42 16.89 17.05
CA THR A 187 11.21 16.10 18.27
C THR A 187 9.77 15.62 18.37
N PRO A 188 9.54 14.31 18.58
CA PRO A 188 8.20 13.79 18.86
C PRO A 188 7.56 14.47 20.10
N GLY A 189 6.25 14.51 20.15
CA GLY A 189 5.48 15.11 21.24
C GLY A 189 4.01 15.09 20.90
N LEU A 190 3.23 16.02 21.46
CA LEU A 190 1.79 16.06 21.27
C LEU A 190 1.36 16.02 19.78
N TRP A 191 2.10 16.66 18.88
CA TRP A 191 1.78 16.66 17.47
C TRP A 191 1.86 15.26 16.85
N SER A 192 2.88 14.47 17.21
CA SER A 192 3.06 13.10 16.70
C SER A 192 1.99 12.16 17.29
N ASP A 193 1.62 12.37 18.53
CA ASP A 193 0.56 11.58 19.17
C ASP A 193 -0.79 11.85 18.52
N LEU A 194 -1.16 13.11 18.33
CA LEU A 194 -2.38 13.48 17.61
C LEU A 194 -2.39 12.93 16.20
N TYR A 195 -1.27 13.05 15.49
CA TYR A 195 -1.12 12.51 14.13
C TYR A 195 -1.36 10.99 14.09
N LEU A 196 -0.78 10.24 15.01
CA LEU A 196 -0.93 8.79 15.06
C LEU A 196 -2.35 8.36 15.47
N TRP A 197 -2.99 9.07 16.38
CA TRP A 197 -4.39 8.82 16.75
C TRP A 197 -5.35 9.15 15.60
N ASP A 198 -5.09 10.21 14.82
CA ASP A 198 -5.86 10.51 13.61
C ASP A 198 -5.72 9.40 12.57
N LEU A 199 -4.50 8.88 12.36
CA LEU A 199 -4.30 7.72 11.48
C LEU A 199 -5.07 6.50 11.95
N LEU A 200 -5.19 6.26 13.26
CA LEU A 200 -5.98 5.16 13.79
C LEU A 200 -7.47 5.33 13.46
N VAL A 201 -8.01 6.53 13.63
CA VAL A 201 -9.40 6.83 13.26
C VAL A 201 -9.62 6.57 11.77
N LEU A 202 -8.72 7.04 10.90
CA LEU A 202 -8.81 6.81 9.46
C LEU A 202 -8.70 5.32 9.10
N ALA A 203 -7.87 4.55 9.81
CA ALA A 203 -7.76 3.11 9.64
C ALA A 203 -9.07 2.39 9.99
N ILE A 204 -9.69 2.74 11.12
CA ILE A 204 -10.99 2.18 11.55
C ILE A 204 -12.08 2.51 10.52
N VAL A 205 -12.16 3.76 10.09
CA VAL A 205 -13.11 4.17 9.03
C VAL A 205 -12.88 3.38 7.75
N THR A 206 -11.61 3.08 7.41
CA THR A 206 -11.29 2.26 6.23
C THR A 206 -11.83 0.83 6.36
N VAL A 207 -11.69 0.18 7.53
CA VAL A 207 -12.26 -1.15 7.79
C VAL A 207 -13.78 -1.13 7.61
N ILE A 208 -14.44 -0.16 8.24
CA ILE A 208 -15.90 -0.02 8.18
C ILE A 208 -16.38 0.20 6.74
N ASN A 209 -15.72 1.09 6.00
CA ASN A 209 -16.07 1.37 4.62
C ASN A 209 -15.90 0.14 3.72
N ARG A 210 -14.79 -0.59 3.86
CA ARG A 210 -14.57 -1.82 3.08
C ARG A 210 -15.63 -2.87 3.38
N ALA A 211 -15.92 -3.12 4.67
CA ALA A 211 -16.94 -4.08 5.07
C ALA A 211 -18.33 -3.70 4.53
N ARG A 212 -18.73 -2.43 4.69
CA ARG A 212 -20.03 -1.95 4.18
C ARG A 212 -20.17 -2.08 2.67
N HIS A 213 -19.13 -1.72 1.92
CA HIS A 213 -19.14 -1.83 0.46
C HIS A 213 -19.28 -3.27 0.00
N ILE A 214 -18.52 -4.19 0.59
CA ILE A 214 -18.57 -5.62 0.23
C ILE A 214 -19.95 -6.20 0.54
N ILE A 215 -20.52 -5.90 1.71
CA ILE A 215 -21.85 -6.38 2.10
C ILE A 215 -22.93 -5.83 1.15
N ALA A 216 -22.87 -4.53 0.84
CA ALA A 216 -23.84 -3.90 -0.05
C ALA A 216 -23.77 -4.47 -1.47
N GLU A 217 -22.56 -4.69 -2.01
CA GLU A 217 -22.38 -5.23 -3.35
C GLU A 217 -22.75 -6.71 -3.43
N ALA A 218 -22.42 -7.50 -2.41
CA ALA A 218 -22.82 -8.91 -2.32
C ALA A 218 -24.33 -9.06 -2.21
N GLY A 219 -25.02 -8.21 -1.42
CA GLY A 219 -26.48 -8.20 -1.30
C GLY A 219 -27.21 -7.85 -2.60
N GLN A 220 -26.60 -7.06 -3.49
CA GLN A 220 -27.16 -6.75 -4.82
C GLN A 220 -27.02 -7.90 -5.84
N ARG A 221 -26.15 -8.87 -5.56
CA ARG A 221 -25.88 -10.02 -6.43
C ARG A 221 -26.55 -11.31 -5.92
N ALA A 222 -27.11 -11.28 -4.72
CA ALA A 222 -27.90 -12.39 -4.21
C ALA A 222 -29.20 -12.47 -5.04
N PRO A 223 -29.62 -13.68 -5.49
CA PRO A 223 -30.81 -13.89 -6.31
C PRO A 223 -32.11 -13.52 -5.59
#